data_1411af2a05f61c7aebacdb03e83fd11e
#
_entry.id   1411af2a05f61c7aebacdb03e83fd11e
#
_cell.length_a   1.000
_cell.length_b   1.000
_cell.length_c   1.000
_cell.angle_alpha   90.00
_cell.angle_beta   90.00
_cell.angle_gamma   90.00
#
_symmetry.space_group_name_H-M   'P 1'
#
loop_
_entity.id
_entity.type
_entity.pdbx_description
1 polymer ?
#
loop_
_entity_poly.entity_id
_entity_poly.type
_entity_poly.pdbx_seq_one_letter_code
_entity_poly.pdbx_strand_id
1 'polypeptide(L)'
;MSYSQAAPPVGDHHRAAPRARRPGLFLALLLTSALAALSGVFGAVLVFAGGTDMAETNVKDVIDDHPDVLGLGSEFTAADFKQVTGPMWDELISDRQDTLTARATMVAVFAAFALIATLLARKAATWSRVLITLTALVSLIPHFLIVGDYEPASVTALSYLAIVASALAVVLCWLPAVGRYGREMKARG
;
A
#
# COMPACT_ATOMS: atom_id res chain seq x y z
N MET A 1 59.77 -53.92 -14.80
CA MET A 1 59.10 -52.63 -15.19
C MET A 1 57.72 -52.68 -14.58
N SER A 2 57.53 -52.01 -13.42
CA SER A 2 56.24 -51.99 -12.70
C SER A 2 55.53 -50.67 -13.05
N TYR A 3 54.38 -50.75 -13.73
CA TYR A 3 53.53 -49.59 -14.00
C TYR A 3 52.70 -49.31 -12.74
N SER A 4 52.98 -48.19 -12.10
CA SER A 4 52.17 -47.65 -11.01
C SER A 4 50.89 -47.04 -11.63
N GLN A 5 49.74 -47.68 -11.48
CA GLN A 5 48.43 -47.14 -11.85
C GLN A 5 48.07 -46.04 -10.85
N ALA A 6 48.11 -44.78 -11.31
CA ALA A 6 47.58 -43.70 -10.52
C ALA A 6 46.05 -43.83 -10.38
N ALA A 7 45.54 -43.82 -9.16
CA ALA A 7 44.12 -43.85 -8.87
C ALA A 7 43.45 -42.59 -9.45
N PRO A 8 42.23 -42.72 -10.03
CA PRO A 8 41.50 -41.54 -10.55
C PRO A 8 41.16 -40.58 -9.40
N PRO A 9 41.15 -39.26 -9.64
CA PRO A 9 40.79 -38.29 -8.64
C PRO A 9 39.35 -38.54 -8.18
N VAL A 10 39.18 -38.68 -6.88
CA VAL A 10 37.88 -38.82 -6.21
C VAL A 10 37.08 -37.55 -6.56
N GLY A 11 35.94 -37.76 -7.21
CA GLY A 11 35.08 -36.72 -7.70
C GLY A 11 34.74 -35.69 -6.64
N ASP A 12 34.91 -34.44 -6.99
CA ASP A 12 34.40 -33.28 -6.26
C ASP A 12 32.92 -33.47 -6.02
N HIS A 13 32.58 -33.85 -4.79
CA HIS A 13 31.19 -33.78 -4.35
C HIS A 13 30.75 -32.31 -4.55
N HIS A 14 29.89 -32.08 -5.50
CA HIS A 14 29.19 -30.81 -5.66
C HIS A 14 28.57 -30.45 -4.32
N ARG A 15 29.34 -29.77 -3.46
CA ARG A 15 28.79 -29.07 -2.32
C ARG A 15 27.79 -28.08 -2.87
N ALA A 16 26.49 -28.37 -2.76
CA ALA A 16 25.43 -27.44 -3.08
C ALA A 16 25.75 -26.09 -2.40
N ALA A 17 26.01 -25.08 -3.19
CA ALA A 17 26.40 -23.78 -2.69
C ALA A 17 25.37 -23.34 -1.63
N PRO A 18 25.78 -22.90 -0.42
CA PRO A 18 24.88 -22.53 0.63
C PRO A 18 23.89 -21.50 0.07
N ARG A 19 22.59 -21.79 0.20
CA ARG A 19 21.54 -20.84 -0.21
C ARG A 19 21.78 -19.53 0.50
N ALA A 20 22.01 -18.44 -0.26
CA ALA A 20 22.19 -17.11 0.32
C ALA A 20 20.97 -16.78 1.18
N ARG A 21 21.19 -16.61 2.48
CA ARG A 21 20.13 -16.13 3.38
C ARG A 21 19.73 -14.74 2.90
N ARG A 22 18.41 -14.53 2.73
CA ARG A 22 17.88 -13.21 2.39
C ARG A 22 18.21 -12.24 3.52
N PRO A 23 18.83 -11.08 3.25
CA PRO A 23 19.09 -10.10 4.30
C PRO A 23 17.79 -9.66 4.95
N GLY A 24 17.79 -9.47 6.28
CA GLY A 24 16.60 -9.02 7.00
C GLY A 24 16.00 -7.73 6.44
N LEU A 25 16.86 -6.79 6.00
CA LEU A 25 16.42 -5.53 5.37
C LEU A 25 15.68 -5.75 4.04
N PHE A 26 16.04 -6.76 3.27
CA PHE A 26 15.30 -7.08 2.04
C PHE A 26 13.92 -7.68 2.36
N LEU A 27 13.83 -8.51 3.40
CA LEU A 27 12.54 -9.01 3.89
C LEU A 27 11.69 -7.86 4.43
N ALA A 28 12.27 -6.95 5.21
CA ALA A 28 11.58 -5.75 5.71
C ALA A 28 11.01 -4.91 4.56
N LEU A 29 11.78 -4.70 3.47
CA LEU A 29 11.30 -4.01 2.27
C LEU A 29 10.07 -4.68 1.68
N LEU A 30 10.10 -6.00 1.50
CA LEU A 30 8.94 -6.73 0.95
C LEU A 30 7.72 -6.66 1.86
N LEU A 31 7.92 -6.76 3.18
CA LEU A 31 6.84 -6.69 4.16
C LEU A 31 6.21 -5.30 4.23
N THR A 32 7.02 -4.23 4.24
CA THR A 32 6.49 -2.86 4.27
C THR A 32 5.77 -2.51 2.97
N SER A 33 6.30 -2.93 1.82
CA SER A 33 5.62 -2.73 0.52
C SER A 33 4.30 -3.51 0.45
N ALA A 34 4.27 -4.75 0.94
CA ALA A 34 3.04 -5.53 1.01
C ALA A 34 2.03 -4.92 1.99
N LEU A 35 2.49 -4.45 3.16
CA LEU A 35 1.64 -3.80 4.15
C LEU A 35 0.99 -2.55 3.58
N ALA A 36 1.75 -1.69 2.88
CA ALA A 36 1.21 -0.49 2.24
C ALA A 36 0.09 -0.84 1.24
N ALA A 37 0.35 -1.82 0.37
CA ALA A 37 -0.63 -2.23 -0.63
C ALA A 37 -1.87 -2.89 -0.01
N LEU A 38 -1.69 -3.76 0.99
CA LEU A 38 -2.81 -4.42 1.68
C LEU A 38 -3.66 -3.40 2.45
N SER A 39 -3.06 -2.39 3.08
CA SER A 39 -3.82 -1.31 3.75
C SER A 39 -4.73 -0.58 2.75
N GLY A 40 -4.23 -0.29 1.54
CA GLY A 40 -5.05 0.29 0.48
C GLY A 40 -6.20 -0.62 0.03
N VAL A 41 -5.90 -1.91 -0.17
CA VAL A 41 -6.96 -2.89 -0.53
C VAL A 41 -8.03 -2.97 0.56
N PHE A 42 -7.62 -3.06 1.84
CA PHE A 42 -8.58 -3.11 2.95
C PHE A 42 -9.42 -1.83 3.02
N GLY A 43 -8.82 -0.65 2.86
CA GLY A 43 -9.56 0.61 2.80
C GLY A 43 -10.60 0.63 1.69
N ALA A 44 -10.23 0.20 0.48
CA ALA A 44 -11.15 0.09 -0.63
C ALA A 44 -12.30 -0.91 -0.36
N VAL A 45 -11.98 -2.07 0.21
CA VAL A 45 -13.01 -3.06 0.59
C VAL A 45 -14.00 -2.49 1.60
N LEU A 46 -13.53 -1.74 2.60
CA LEU A 46 -14.41 -1.11 3.58
C LEU A 46 -15.38 -0.13 2.91
N VAL A 47 -14.90 0.71 1.98
CA VAL A 47 -15.74 1.65 1.24
C VAL A 47 -16.79 0.92 0.39
N PHE A 48 -16.38 -0.10 -0.39
CA PHE A 48 -17.31 -0.85 -1.22
C PHE A 48 -18.34 -1.63 -0.41
N ALA A 49 -17.94 -2.18 0.75
CA ALA A 49 -18.84 -2.91 1.62
C ALA A 49 -19.80 -1.99 2.40
N GLY A 50 -19.33 -0.78 2.76
CA GLY A 50 -20.11 0.21 3.50
C GLY A 50 -21.13 0.95 2.65
N GLY A 51 -20.82 1.16 1.37
CA GLY A 51 -21.75 1.75 0.40
C GLY A 51 -22.41 3.04 0.90
N THR A 52 -23.72 3.13 0.68
CA THR A 52 -24.53 4.30 1.07
C THR A 52 -24.54 4.54 2.59
N ASP A 53 -24.58 3.47 3.39
CA ASP A 53 -24.61 3.60 4.86
C ASP A 53 -23.33 4.27 5.39
N MET A 54 -22.18 3.91 4.82
CA MET A 54 -20.91 4.55 5.16
C MET A 54 -20.88 6.02 4.71
N ALA A 55 -21.42 6.33 3.53
CA ALA A 55 -21.50 7.70 3.03
C ALA A 55 -22.41 8.56 3.92
N GLU A 56 -23.58 8.06 4.30
CA GLU A 56 -24.50 8.77 5.19
C GLU A 56 -23.87 9.01 6.58
N THR A 57 -23.23 7.98 7.15
CA THR A 57 -22.55 8.12 8.44
C THR A 57 -21.42 9.17 8.34
N ASN A 58 -20.61 9.11 7.30
CA ASN A 58 -19.52 10.05 7.10
C ASN A 58 -20.01 11.51 6.94
N VAL A 59 -21.10 11.73 6.18
CA VAL A 59 -21.69 13.08 6.06
C VAL A 59 -22.18 13.57 7.41
N LYS A 60 -22.84 12.73 8.22
CA LYS A 60 -23.25 13.10 9.58
C LYS A 60 -22.07 13.45 10.46
N ASP A 61 -21.03 12.62 10.47
CA ASP A 61 -19.81 12.87 11.26
C ASP A 61 -19.15 14.19 10.87
N VAL A 62 -19.09 14.52 9.58
CA VAL A 62 -18.52 15.79 9.11
C VAL A 62 -19.35 16.98 9.55
N ILE A 63 -20.67 16.89 9.50
CA ILE A 63 -21.56 17.98 9.94
C ILE A 63 -21.47 18.18 11.45
N ASP A 64 -21.47 17.10 12.22
CA ASP A 64 -21.52 17.15 13.68
C ASP A 64 -20.16 17.49 14.29
N ASP A 65 -19.06 17.00 13.73
CA ASP A 65 -17.69 17.21 14.26
C ASP A 65 -16.98 18.43 13.65
N HIS A 66 -17.33 18.81 12.41
CA HIS A 66 -16.67 19.88 11.64
C HIS A 66 -17.66 20.82 10.95
N PRO A 67 -18.63 21.42 11.67
CA PRO A 67 -19.65 22.28 11.08
C PRO A 67 -19.05 23.52 10.39
N ASP A 68 -17.89 23.97 10.84
CA ASP A 68 -17.15 25.10 10.27
C ASP A 68 -16.71 24.86 8.82
N VAL A 69 -16.41 23.64 8.44
CA VAL A 69 -16.04 23.26 7.06
C VAL A 69 -17.17 23.56 6.07
N LEU A 70 -18.40 23.45 6.53
CA LEU A 70 -19.62 23.74 5.74
C LEU A 70 -20.13 25.18 5.96
N GLY A 71 -19.43 25.98 6.75
CA GLY A 71 -19.87 27.33 7.12
C GLY A 71 -21.09 27.35 8.04
N LEU A 72 -21.34 26.24 8.76
CA LEU A 72 -22.45 26.10 9.70
C LEU A 72 -22.03 26.56 11.10
N GLY A 73 -23.00 27.04 11.89
CA GLY A 73 -22.77 27.34 13.29
C GLY A 73 -22.55 26.04 14.10
N SER A 74 -21.77 26.11 15.18
CA SER A 74 -21.44 24.96 16.04
C SER A 74 -22.65 24.32 16.74
N GLU A 75 -23.80 24.97 16.74
CA GLU A 75 -25.03 24.44 17.29
C GLU A 75 -25.88 23.65 16.26
N PHE A 76 -25.43 23.62 15.00
CA PHE A 76 -26.16 23.00 13.90
C PHE A 76 -25.77 21.53 13.78
N THR A 77 -26.75 20.65 13.84
CA THR A 77 -26.53 19.19 13.79
C THR A 77 -26.88 18.62 12.40
N ALA A 78 -26.39 17.40 12.13
CA ALA A 78 -26.77 16.66 10.93
C ALA A 78 -28.29 16.42 10.83
N ALA A 79 -28.99 16.29 11.97
CA ALA A 79 -30.44 16.15 11.99
C ALA A 79 -31.13 17.44 11.53
N ASP A 80 -30.67 18.62 11.99
CA ASP A 80 -31.19 19.92 11.58
C ASP A 80 -30.92 20.13 10.09
N PHE A 81 -29.73 19.79 9.62
CA PHE A 81 -29.35 19.90 8.22
C PHE A 81 -30.25 19.04 7.33
N LYS A 82 -30.50 17.78 7.71
CA LYS A 82 -31.39 16.87 6.99
C LYS A 82 -32.81 17.40 6.91
N GLN A 83 -33.30 18.03 7.98
CA GLN A 83 -34.64 18.63 8.02
C GLN A 83 -34.77 19.83 7.06
N VAL A 84 -33.74 20.67 6.96
CA VAL A 84 -33.73 21.86 6.11
C VAL A 84 -33.53 21.47 4.64
N THR A 85 -32.66 20.52 4.34
CA THR A 85 -32.35 20.12 2.97
C THR A 85 -33.39 19.22 2.33
N GLY A 86 -34.18 18.47 3.14
CA GLY A 86 -35.23 17.59 2.65
C GLY A 86 -34.76 16.63 1.54
N PRO A 87 -35.35 16.69 0.32
CA PRO A 87 -34.97 15.80 -0.78
C PRO A 87 -33.52 15.92 -1.25
N MET A 88 -32.84 17.03 -1.03
CA MET A 88 -31.44 17.23 -1.38
C MET A 88 -30.50 16.39 -0.49
N TRP A 89 -30.97 15.88 0.66
CA TRP A 89 -30.18 15.03 1.51
C TRP A 89 -29.74 13.74 0.79
N ASP A 90 -30.65 13.08 0.10
CA ASP A 90 -30.37 11.82 -0.59
C ASP A 90 -29.40 12.05 -1.76
N GLU A 91 -29.49 13.20 -2.45
CA GLU A 91 -28.52 13.59 -3.49
C GLU A 91 -27.12 13.82 -2.90
N LEU A 92 -27.04 14.50 -1.76
CA LEU A 92 -25.75 14.74 -1.06
C LEU A 92 -25.10 13.41 -0.65
N ILE A 93 -25.87 12.46 -0.14
CA ILE A 93 -25.36 11.12 0.22
C ILE A 93 -24.90 10.37 -1.02
N SER A 94 -25.63 10.43 -2.13
CA SER A 94 -25.24 9.81 -3.40
C SER A 94 -23.93 10.39 -3.93
N ASP A 95 -23.78 11.70 -3.95
CA ASP A 95 -22.54 12.37 -4.38
C ASP A 95 -21.35 12.00 -3.49
N ARG A 96 -21.59 11.91 -2.17
CA ARG A 96 -20.55 11.45 -1.24
C ARG A 96 -20.15 10.01 -1.49
N GLN A 97 -21.12 9.12 -1.71
CA GLN A 97 -20.85 7.72 -2.03
C GLN A 97 -20.04 7.59 -3.33
N ASP A 98 -20.38 8.33 -4.36
CA ASP A 98 -19.67 8.33 -5.63
C ASP A 98 -18.22 8.79 -5.45
N THR A 99 -18.01 9.85 -4.65
CA THR A 99 -16.68 10.37 -4.32
C THR A 99 -15.84 9.31 -3.60
N LEU A 100 -16.39 8.70 -2.53
CA LEU A 100 -15.72 7.63 -1.77
C LEU A 100 -15.38 6.44 -2.68
N THR A 101 -16.33 6.01 -3.51
CA THR A 101 -16.17 4.89 -4.45
C THR A 101 -15.10 5.17 -5.51
N ALA A 102 -15.07 6.37 -6.07
CA ALA A 102 -14.06 6.76 -7.04
C ALA A 102 -12.66 6.73 -6.44
N ARG A 103 -12.48 7.25 -5.22
CA ARG A 103 -11.19 7.22 -4.52
C ARG A 103 -10.78 5.80 -4.12
N ALA A 104 -11.71 5.01 -3.59
CA ALA A 104 -11.47 3.61 -3.27
C ALA A 104 -11.04 2.81 -4.51
N THR A 105 -11.63 3.08 -5.66
CA THR A 105 -11.25 2.47 -6.95
C THR A 105 -9.82 2.85 -7.33
N MET A 106 -9.45 4.12 -7.23
CA MET A 106 -8.06 4.56 -7.49
C MET A 106 -7.07 3.87 -6.55
N VAL A 107 -7.37 3.84 -5.25
CA VAL A 107 -6.53 3.16 -4.25
C VAL A 107 -6.39 1.69 -4.58
N ALA A 108 -7.47 0.99 -4.91
CA ALA A 108 -7.45 -0.43 -5.26
C ALA A 108 -6.57 -0.72 -6.48
N VAL A 109 -6.67 0.10 -7.52
CA VAL A 109 -5.84 -0.02 -8.74
C VAL A 109 -4.35 0.17 -8.40
N PHE A 110 -4.00 1.23 -7.69
CA PHE A 110 -2.59 1.46 -7.33
C PHE A 110 -2.06 0.42 -6.34
N ALA A 111 -2.87 -0.05 -5.41
CA ALA A 111 -2.52 -1.14 -4.51
C ALA A 111 -2.25 -2.45 -5.27
N ALA A 112 -3.04 -2.75 -6.30
CA ALA A 112 -2.80 -3.90 -7.17
C ALA A 112 -1.44 -3.78 -7.90
N PHE A 113 -1.12 -2.62 -8.46
CA PHE A 113 0.20 -2.38 -9.07
C PHE A 113 1.33 -2.50 -8.05
N ALA A 114 1.17 -1.98 -6.84
CA ALA A 114 2.15 -2.09 -5.77
C ALA A 114 2.37 -3.54 -5.32
N LEU A 115 1.32 -4.36 -5.25
CA LEU A 115 1.42 -5.79 -4.98
C LEU A 115 2.19 -6.53 -6.08
N ILE A 116 1.86 -6.25 -7.34
CA ILE A 116 2.59 -6.83 -8.48
C ILE A 116 4.07 -6.43 -8.42
N ALA A 117 4.37 -5.16 -8.21
CA ALA A 117 5.74 -4.67 -8.05
C ALA A 117 6.49 -5.39 -6.92
N THR A 118 5.83 -5.57 -5.77
CA THR A 118 6.38 -6.29 -4.60
C THR A 118 6.66 -7.76 -4.93
N LEU A 119 5.76 -8.42 -5.66
CA LEU A 119 5.94 -9.81 -6.09
C LEU A 119 7.11 -9.96 -7.06
N LEU A 120 7.23 -9.05 -8.03
CA LEU A 120 8.33 -9.03 -8.99
C LEU A 120 9.68 -8.71 -8.31
N ALA A 121 9.68 -7.91 -7.25
CA ALA A 121 10.86 -7.56 -6.48
C ALA A 121 11.51 -8.75 -5.75
N ARG A 122 10.81 -9.87 -5.57
CA ARG A 122 11.35 -11.10 -4.96
C ARG A 122 12.62 -11.61 -5.66
N LYS A 123 12.81 -11.26 -6.93
CA LYS A 123 14.01 -11.59 -7.72
C LYS A 123 15.19 -10.65 -7.47
N ALA A 124 15.03 -9.64 -6.59
CA ALA A 124 16.03 -8.64 -6.22
C ALA A 124 16.68 -7.88 -7.41
N ALA A 125 15.99 -7.81 -8.53
CA ALA A 125 16.49 -7.10 -9.71
C ALA A 125 16.52 -5.58 -9.48
N THR A 126 17.49 -4.89 -10.04
CA THR A 126 17.65 -3.43 -9.84
C THR A 126 16.42 -2.65 -10.32
N TRP A 127 15.81 -3.05 -11.45
CA TRP A 127 14.61 -2.40 -11.99
C TRP A 127 13.40 -2.51 -11.06
N SER A 128 13.30 -3.59 -10.27
CA SER A 128 12.20 -3.76 -9.33
C SER A 128 12.23 -2.75 -8.19
N ARG A 129 13.40 -2.24 -7.82
CA ARG A 129 13.55 -1.17 -6.84
C ARG A 129 12.98 0.14 -7.37
N VAL A 130 13.24 0.45 -8.63
CA VAL A 130 12.66 1.62 -9.31
C VAL A 130 11.14 1.48 -9.39
N LEU A 131 10.66 0.28 -9.72
CA LEU A 131 9.23 0.02 -9.81
C LEU A 131 8.53 0.17 -8.46
N ILE A 132 9.09 -0.37 -7.36
CA ILE A 132 8.55 -0.17 -6.01
C ILE A 132 8.53 1.32 -5.66
N THR A 133 9.61 2.05 -5.91
CA THR A 133 9.67 3.48 -5.63
C THR A 133 8.60 4.25 -6.41
N LEU A 134 8.47 3.97 -7.70
CA LEU A 134 7.49 4.64 -8.54
C LEU A 134 6.06 4.34 -8.09
N THR A 135 5.73 3.07 -7.89
CA THR A 135 4.38 2.68 -7.43
C THR A 135 4.07 3.22 -6.04
N ALA A 136 5.04 3.24 -5.12
CA ALA A 136 4.88 3.83 -3.79
C ALA A 136 4.58 5.33 -3.89
N LEU A 137 5.35 6.08 -4.68
CA LEU A 137 5.14 7.53 -4.85
C LEU A 137 3.79 7.86 -5.49
N VAL A 138 3.42 7.12 -6.54
CA VAL A 138 2.14 7.36 -7.23
C VAL A 138 0.96 6.99 -6.33
N SER A 139 1.07 5.92 -5.54
CA SER A 139 0.01 5.51 -4.60
C SER A 139 -0.20 6.50 -3.44
N LEU A 140 0.76 7.37 -3.13
CA LEU A 140 0.57 8.42 -2.13
C LEU A 140 -0.53 9.42 -2.53
N ILE A 141 -0.69 9.69 -3.83
CA ILE A 141 -1.66 10.69 -4.32
C ILE A 141 -3.08 10.43 -3.80
N PRO A 142 -3.70 9.26 -4.06
CA PRO A 142 -5.04 8.99 -3.55
C PRO A 142 -5.11 8.92 -2.02
N HIS A 143 -4.06 8.46 -1.33
CA HIS A 143 -4.06 8.45 0.13
C HIS A 143 -4.03 9.85 0.74
N PHE A 144 -3.33 10.80 0.13
CA PHE A 144 -3.38 12.20 0.57
C PHE A 144 -4.74 12.85 0.31
N LEU A 145 -5.41 12.50 -0.78
CA LEU A 145 -6.78 12.96 -1.03
C LEU A 145 -7.76 12.46 0.04
N ILE A 146 -7.62 11.18 0.46
CA ILE A 146 -8.42 10.58 1.53
C ILE A 146 -8.18 11.31 2.85
N VAL A 147 -6.92 11.50 3.25
CA VAL A 147 -6.58 12.15 4.52
C VAL A 147 -7.02 13.61 4.55
N GLY A 148 -7.05 14.30 3.41
CA GLY A 148 -7.41 15.74 3.30
C GLY A 148 -8.91 16.03 3.22
N ASP A 149 -9.79 15.02 3.16
CA ASP A 149 -11.22 15.24 2.85
C ASP A 149 -12.19 14.64 3.90
N TYR A 150 -11.77 14.56 5.14
CA TYR A 150 -12.62 14.07 6.23
C TYR A 150 -13.34 12.74 5.93
N GLU A 151 -12.63 11.79 5.30
CA GLU A 151 -13.18 10.48 5.02
C GLU A 151 -13.39 9.65 6.32
N PRO A 152 -14.17 8.55 6.27
CA PRO A 152 -14.43 7.73 7.45
C PRO A 152 -13.15 7.37 8.20
N ALA A 153 -13.16 7.47 9.52
CA ALA A 153 -11.97 7.32 10.37
C ALA A 153 -11.19 6.01 10.12
N SER A 154 -11.90 4.92 9.82
CA SER A 154 -11.29 3.62 9.49
C SER A 154 -10.49 3.66 8.19
N VAL A 155 -11.01 4.33 7.15
CA VAL A 155 -10.36 4.49 5.85
C VAL A 155 -9.17 5.43 5.96
N THR A 156 -9.34 6.52 6.70
CA THR A 156 -8.27 7.50 7.01
C THR A 156 -7.12 6.84 7.77
N ALA A 157 -7.40 6.02 8.79
CA ALA A 157 -6.37 5.29 9.55
C ALA A 157 -5.57 4.33 8.66
N LEU A 158 -6.23 3.58 7.77
CA LEU A 158 -5.58 2.71 6.80
C LEU A 158 -4.75 3.50 5.79
N SER A 159 -5.18 4.69 5.40
CA SER A 159 -4.43 5.58 4.51
C SER A 159 -3.17 6.12 5.18
N TYR A 160 -3.21 6.51 6.44
CA TYR A 160 -2.00 6.86 7.21
C TYR A 160 -1.02 5.69 7.29
N LEU A 161 -1.53 4.48 7.57
CA LEU A 161 -0.68 3.28 7.60
C LEU A 161 -0.02 3.02 6.24
N ALA A 162 -0.78 3.15 5.15
CA ALA A 162 -0.25 3.00 3.78
C ALA A 162 0.81 4.06 3.46
N ILE A 163 0.61 5.33 3.84
CA ILE A 163 1.58 6.42 3.65
C ILE A 163 2.89 6.11 4.37
N VAL A 164 2.82 5.78 5.67
CA VAL A 164 4.00 5.47 6.48
C VAL A 164 4.73 4.24 5.93
N ALA A 165 4.00 3.18 5.63
CA ALA A 165 4.59 1.95 5.08
C ALA A 165 5.23 2.19 3.69
N SER A 166 4.62 3.01 2.83
CA SER A 166 5.18 3.40 1.53
C SER A 166 6.46 4.21 1.68
N ALA A 167 6.49 5.18 2.58
CA ALA A 167 7.69 5.97 2.87
C ALA A 167 8.83 5.08 3.38
N LEU A 168 8.55 4.16 4.31
CA LEU A 168 9.53 3.18 4.80
C LEU A 168 10.03 2.27 3.67
N ALA A 169 9.14 1.78 2.80
CA ALA A 169 9.52 0.94 1.67
C ALA A 169 10.46 1.69 0.71
N VAL A 170 10.20 2.96 0.41
CA VAL A 170 11.09 3.79 -0.41
C VAL A 170 12.46 3.92 0.24
N VAL A 171 12.54 4.26 1.54
CA VAL A 171 13.81 4.38 2.26
C VAL A 171 14.58 3.05 2.23
N LEU A 172 13.93 1.93 2.59
CA LEU A 172 14.54 0.61 2.59
C LEU A 172 15.04 0.19 1.21
N CYS A 173 14.31 0.57 0.16
CA CYS A 173 14.66 0.26 -1.23
C CYS A 173 16.05 0.80 -1.63
N TRP A 174 16.43 1.96 -1.10
CA TRP A 174 17.68 2.63 -1.44
C TRP A 174 18.83 2.38 -0.46
N LEU A 175 18.62 1.58 0.58
CA LEU A 175 19.71 1.21 1.48
C LEU A 175 20.79 0.41 0.76
N PRO A 176 22.09 0.70 1.04
CA PRO A 176 23.22 0.01 0.42
C PRO A 176 23.19 -1.51 0.57
N ALA A 177 22.67 -2.02 1.69
CA ALA A 177 22.58 -3.46 1.95
C ALA A 177 21.63 -4.17 0.97
N VAL A 178 20.48 -3.57 0.63
CA VAL A 178 19.54 -4.10 -0.36
C VAL A 178 20.16 -4.07 -1.76
N GLY A 179 20.93 -3.01 -2.07
CA GLY A 179 21.63 -2.90 -3.35
C GLY A 179 22.75 -3.92 -3.52
N ARG A 180 23.49 -4.24 -2.45
CA ARG A 180 24.53 -5.30 -2.49
C ARG A 180 23.91 -6.66 -2.74
N TYR A 181 22.85 -7.02 -2.02
CA TYR A 181 22.15 -8.27 -2.22
C TYR A 181 21.64 -8.44 -3.66
N GLY A 182 21.08 -7.40 -4.27
CA GLY A 182 20.64 -7.44 -5.68
C GLY A 182 21.78 -7.72 -6.65
N ARG A 183 22.99 -7.15 -6.42
CA ARG A 183 24.18 -7.43 -7.23
C ARG A 183 24.69 -8.86 -7.07
N GLU A 184 24.71 -9.38 -5.84
CA GLU A 184 25.10 -10.77 -5.56
C GLU A 184 24.16 -11.79 -6.22
N MET A 185 22.87 -11.52 -6.19
CA MET A 185 21.86 -12.37 -6.87
C MET A 185 22.07 -12.38 -8.39
N LYS A 186 22.37 -11.20 -8.99
CA LYS A 186 22.66 -11.10 -10.43
C LYS A 186 23.94 -11.84 -10.85
N ALA A 187 24.95 -11.89 -9.98
CA ALA A 187 26.20 -12.57 -10.28
C ALA A 187 26.10 -14.10 -10.22
N ARG A 188 25.01 -14.64 -9.64
CA ARG A 188 24.77 -16.07 -9.46
C ARG A 188 23.80 -16.70 -10.50
N GLY A 189 23.12 -15.90 -11.29
CA GLY A 189 22.19 -16.33 -12.34
C GLY A 189 22.72 -16.03 -13.70
#